data_7a4c00af4c86295e4c67354664cddcb9
#
_entry.id   7a4c00af4c86295e4c67354664cddcb9
#
_cell.length_a   1.000
_cell.length_b   1.000
_cell.length_c   1.000
_cell.angle_alpha   90.00
_cell.angle_beta   90.00
_cell.angle_gamma   90.00
#
_symmetry.space_group_name_H-M   'P 1'
#
loop_
_entity.id
_entity.type
_entity.pdbx_description
1 polymer ?
#
loop_
_entity_poly.entity_id
_entity_poly.type
_entity_poly.pdbx_seq_one_letter_code
_entity_poly.pdbx_strand_id
1 'polypeptide(L)'
;AAVVEILADRKRPVWMTGGRFTQACAEMLQAHLYQLRPNCQVIAYTPAGRADALLDVARRDVLLVFDVRRYQKDTIALTRTAKAQGATVVLITDPWLSPIADLADHVLTVDVEAPSPYDSMVPSVALVEALVAGVVAKLGKTTRSRISNLERLREGYTWDDQALSISGEDD
;
A
#
# COMPACT_ATOMS: atom_id res chain seq x y z
N ALA A 1 -7.84 -3.53 -14.66
CA ALA A 1 -8.17 -2.18 -15.20
C ALA A 1 -8.82 -1.31 -14.13
N ALA A 2 -9.98 -1.67 -13.53
CA ALA A 2 -10.75 -0.82 -12.62
C ALA A 2 -9.95 -0.32 -11.39
N VAL A 3 -9.18 -1.19 -10.73
CA VAL A 3 -8.36 -0.82 -9.56
C VAL A 3 -7.28 0.20 -9.93
N VAL A 4 -6.66 0.07 -11.11
CA VAL A 4 -5.68 1.04 -11.61
C VAL A 4 -6.32 2.43 -11.80
N GLU A 5 -7.54 2.49 -12.37
CA GLU A 5 -8.28 3.75 -12.51
C GLU A 5 -8.53 4.43 -11.16
N ILE A 6 -8.95 3.64 -10.17
CA ILE A 6 -9.21 4.12 -8.81
C ILE A 6 -7.92 4.64 -8.16
N LEU A 7 -6.83 3.90 -8.26
CA LEU A 7 -5.55 4.29 -7.71
C LEU A 7 -4.92 5.49 -8.43
N ALA A 8 -5.21 5.69 -9.70
CA ALA A 8 -4.73 6.82 -10.49
C ALA A 8 -5.55 8.11 -10.25
N ASP A 9 -6.75 8.03 -9.66
CA ASP A 9 -7.56 9.20 -9.35
C ASP A 9 -6.94 10.00 -8.20
N ARG A 10 -6.20 11.05 -8.52
CA ARG A 10 -5.46 11.89 -7.57
C ARG A 10 -6.35 12.68 -6.59
N LYS A 11 -7.65 12.74 -6.85
CA LYS A 11 -8.62 13.44 -5.98
C LYS A 11 -9.09 12.57 -4.82
N ARG A 12 -8.87 11.28 -4.90
CA ARG A 12 -9.31 10.31 -3.89
C ARG A 12 -8.13 9.94 -2.98
N PRO A 13 -8.18 10.20 -1.68
CA PRO A 13 -7.22 9.66 -0.73
C PRO A 13 -7.21 8.12 -0.81
N VAL A 14 -6.03 7.54 -0.67
CA VAL A 14 -5.82 6.09 -0.64
C VAL A 14 -5.18 5.71 0.68
N TRP A 15 -5.91 4.94 1.45
CA TRP A 15 -5.48 4.33 2.70
C TRP A 15 -5.11 2.88 2.42
N MET A 16 -3.97 2.45 2.92
CA MET A 16 -3.46 1.09 2.68
C MET A 16 -3.17 0.41 4.01
N THR A 17 -3.53 -0.85 4.11
CA THR A 17 -3.27 -1.66 5.30
C THR A 17 -3.12 -3.13 4.94
N GLY A 18 -2.57 -3.88 5.85
CA GLY A 18 -2.46 -5.32 5.73
C GLY A 18 -2.53 -6.02 7.08
N GLY A 19 -2.40 -7.33 7.07
CA GLY A 19 -2.18 -8.14 8.24
C GLY A 19 -0.70 -8.10 8.68
N ARG A 20 -0.35 -8.93 9.65
CA ARG A 20 0.99 -8.97 10.25
C ARG A 20 2.15 -9.04 9.24
N PHE A 21 2.01 -9.82 8.19
CA PHE A 21 3.05 -9.97 7.16
C PHE A 21 2.75 -9.11 5.93
N THR A 22 1.49 -8.99 5.57
CA THR A 22 1.07 -8.26 4.37
C THR A 22 1.10 -6.74 4.53
N GLN A 23 1.27 -6.23 5.75
CA GLN A 23 1.52 -4.81 5.99
C GLN A 23 2.71 -4.30 5.17
N ALA A 24 3.76 -5.10 5.01
CA ALA A 24 4.91 -4.76 4.17
C ALA A 24 4.53 -4.51 2.70
N CYS A 25 3.54 -5.22 2.16
CA CYS A 25 3.03 -4.97 0.81
C CYS A 25 2.27 -3.65 0.72
N ALA A 26 1.50 -3.31 1.76
CA ALA A 26 0.81 -2.03 1.84
C ALA A 26 1.82 -0.86 1.90
N GLU A 27 2.88 -1.00 2.68
CA GLU A 27 3.97 -0.02 2.79
C GLU A 27 4.73 0.12 1.47
N MET A 28 5.06 -0.99 0.82
CA MET A 28 5.71 -0.98 -0.50
C MET A 28 4.85 -0.26 -1.55
N LEU A 29 3.56 -0.57 -1.61
CA LEU A 29 2.64 0.09 -2.53
C LEU A 29 2.54 1.59 -2.25
N GLN A 30 2.43 1.96 -0.98
CA GLN A 30 2.38 3.37 -0.56
C GLN A 30 3.65 4.12 -0.97
N ALA A 31 4.83 3.55 -0.72
CA ALA A 31 6.10 4.17 -1.05
C ALA A 31 6.22 4.49 -2.54
N HIS A 32 5.71 3.62 -3.40
CA HIS A 32 5.67 3.83 -4.85
C HIS A 32 4.58 4.85 -5.25
N LEU A 33 3.34 4.67 -4.76
CA LEU A 33 2.24 5.56 -5.12
C LEU A 33 2.49 7.00 -4.65
N TYR A 34 3.12 7.19 -3.49
CA TYR A 34 3.43 8.52 -2.96
C TYR A 34 4.32 9.34 -3.90
N GLN A 35 5.20 8.69 -4.65
CA GLN A 35 6.03 9.33 -5.67
C GLN A 35 5.23 9.75 -6.91
N LEU A 36 4.12 9.07 -7.17
CA LEU A 36 3.29 9.26 -8.37
C LEU A 36 2.13 10.24 -8.13
N ARG A 37 1.59 10.27 -6.91
CA ARG A 37 0.39 11.05 -6.56
C ARG A 37 0.37 11.46 -5.09
N PRO A 38 -0.37 12.52 -4.69
CA PRO A 38 -0.58 12.86 -3.29
C PRO A 38 -1.60 11.94 -2.61
N ASN A 39 -1.76 12.13 -1.30
CA ASN A 39 -2.80 11.53 -0.46
C ASN A 39 -2.78 9.99 -0.49
N CYS A 40 -1.61 9.41 -0.29
CA CYS A 40 -1.40 7.97 -0.12
C CYS A 40 -0.85 7.73 1.28
N GLN A 41 -1.57 6.98 2.11
CA GLN A 41 -1.22 6.76 3.51
C GLN A 41 -1.30 5.28 3.86
N VAL A 42 -0.40 4.84 4.72
CA VAL A 42 -0.47 3.53 5.36
C VAL A 42 -1.11 3.68 6.73
N ILE A 43 -2.08 2.84 7.01
CA ILE A 43 -2.64 2.73 8.35
C ILE A 43 -1.69 1.90 9.20
N ALA A 44 -1.21 2.45 10.30
CA ALA A 44 -0.29 1.78 11.18
C ALA A 44 -0.89 0.45 11.72
N TYR A 45 -0.04 -0.58 11.76
CA TYR A 45 -0.42 -1.91 12.25
C TYR A 45 -0.44 -1.94 13.79
N THR A 46 -1.24 -1.06 14.38
CA THR A 46 -1.48 -1.01 15.83
C THR A 46 -2.96 -0.71 16.08
N PRO A 47 -3.55 -1.17 17.19
CA PRO A 47 -4.94 -0.85 17.52
C PRO A 47 -5.22 0.65 17.55
N ALA A 48 -4.33 1.45 18.15
CA ALA A 48 -4.47 2.91 18.19
C ALA A 48 -4.39 3.52 16.80
N GLY A 49 -3.36 3.21 16.02
CA GLY A 49 -3.19 3.77 14.68
C GLY A 49 -4.33 3.40 13.71
N ARG A 50 -4.95 2.24 13.90
CA ARG A 50 -6.15 1.85 13.15
C ARG A 50 -7.37 2.69 13.54
N ALA A 51 -7.55 2.95 14.83
CA ALA A 51 -8.63 3.80 15.31
C ALA A 51 -8.44 5.26 14.85
N ASP A 52 -7.20 5.78 14.96
CA ASP A 52 -6.86 7.15 14.56
C ASP A 52 -7.13 7.36 13.05
N ALA A 53 -6.73 6.42 12.21
CA ALA A 53 -6.97 6.51 10.77
C ALA A 53 -8.48 6.57 10.42
N LEU A 54 -9.32 5.86 11.16
CA LEU A 54 -10.78 5.86 10.95
C LEU A 54 -11.45 7.21 11.25
N LEU A 55 -10.78 8.10 11.98
CA LEU A 55 -11.29 9.48 12.17
C LEU A 55 -11.25 10.28 10.86
N ASP A 56 -10.27 9.98 10.01
CA ASP A 56 -10.01 10.74 8.79
C ASP A 56 -10.51 10.04 7.52
N VAL A 57 -10.78 8.72 7.59
CA VAL A 57 -11.35 7.99 6.44
C VAL A 57 -12.74 8.51 6.14
N ALA A 58 -12.92 9.02 4.93
CA ALA A 58 -14.12 9.69 4.52
C ALA A 58 -14.82 9.01 3.34
N ARG A 59 -16.03 9.48 3.04
CA ARG A 59 -16.80 9.04 1.89
C ARG A 59 -16.00 9.23 0.60
N ARG A 60 -15.94 8.20 -0.23
CA ARG A 60 -15.22 8.12 -1.51
C ARG A 60 -13.71 7.92 -1.39
N ASP A 61 -13.13 7.92 -0.20
CA ASP A 61 -11.75 7.46 -0.04
C ASP A 61 -11.62 6.02 -0.50
N VAL A 62 -10.41 5.61 -0.77
CA VAL A 62 -10.09 4.23 -1.13
C VAL A 62 -9.40 3.57 0.07
N LEU A 63 -9.91 2.45 0.51
CA LEU A 63 -9.22 1.58 1.44
C LEU A 63 -8.74 0.34 0.69
N LEU A 64 -7.43 0.21 0.51
CA LEU A 64 -6.79 -0.97 -0.08
C LEU A 64 -6.26 -1.86 1.04
N VAL A 65 -6.74 -3.10 1.08
CA VAL A 65 -6.48 -4.06 2.14
C VAL A 65 -5.79 -5.29 1.58
N PHE A 66 -4.67 -5.68 2.18
CA PHE A 66 -4.04 -6.98 1.96
C PHE A 66 -4.44 -7.92 3.09
N ASP A 67 -5.28 -8.89 2.82
CA ASP A 67 -5.73 -9.87 3.80
C ASP A 67 -5.72 -11.28 3.19
N VAL A 68 -4.61 -11.97 3.38
CA VAL A 68 -4.40 -13.35 2.96
C VAL A 68 -4.34 -14.25 4.18
N ARG A 69 -4.56 -15.54 4.05
CA ARG A 69 -4.63 -16.60 5.08
C ARG A 69 -4.49 -16.12 6.54
N ARG A 70 -5.19 -16.78 7.46
CA ARG A 70 -5.31 -16.39 8.87
C ARG A 70 -5.92 -15.00 9.04
N TYR A 71 -6.95 -14.73 8.23
CA TYR A 71 -7.70 -13.48 8.17
C TYR A 71 -7.90 -12.86 9.55
N GLN A 72 -7.42 -11.62 9.71
CA GLN A 72 -7.32 -10.99 11.01
C GLN A 72 -8.60 -10.24 11.37
N LYS A 73 -9.15 -10.54 12.54
CA LYS A 73 -10.40 -9.95 13.03
C LYS A 73 -10.36 -8.42 13.09
N ASP A 74 -9.21 -7.85 13.46
CA ASP A 74 -9.01 -6.41 13.55
C ASP A 74 -8.94 -5.74 12.17
N THR A 75 -8.37 -6.40 11.15
CA THR A 75 -8.38 -5.95 9.76
C THR A 75 -9.80 -5.97 9.19
N ILE A 76 -10.56 -7.03 9.48
CA ILE A 76 -11.98 -7.14 9.10
C ILE A 76 -12.80 -6.03 9.75
N ALA A 77 -12.60 -5.78 11.05
CA ALA A 77 -13.33 -4.74 11.79
C ALA A 77 -13.03 -3.33 11.26
N LEU A 78 -11.74 -3.01 11.01
CA LEU A 78 -11.32 -1.76 10.38
C LEU A 78 -12.02 -1.56 9.03
N THR A 79 -11.99 -2.59 8.18
CA THR A 79 -12.57 -2.51 6.83
C THR A 79 -14.08 -2.31 6.89
N ARG A 80 -14.77 -2.99 7.81
CA ARG A 80 -16.22 -2.81 8.01
C ARG A 80 -16.55 -1.38 8.40
N THR A 81 -15.79 -0.78 9.31
CA THR A 81 -16.00 0.60 9.73
C THR A 81 -15.75 1.57 8.58
N ALA A 82 -14.64 1.46 7.88
CA ALA A 82 -14.33 2.30 6.72
C ALA A 82 -15.40 2.19 5.62
N LYS A 83 -15.88 0.96 5.36
CA LYS A 83 -16.99 0.73 4.41
C LYS A 83 -18.28 1.43 4.85
N ALA A 84 -18.62 1.36 6.13
CA ALA A 84 -19.78 2.06 6.69
C ALA A 84 -19.67 3.59 6.57
N GLN A 85 -18.46 4.13 6.61
CA GLN A 85 -18.17 5.55 6.36
C GLN A 85 -18.23 5.94 4.87
N GLY A 86 -18.39 4.96 3.97
CA GLY A 86 -18.55 5.16 2.53
C GLY A 86 -17.25 5.08 1.73
N ALA A 87 -16.19 4.52 2.29
CA ALA A 87 -14.98 4.24 1.55
C ALA A 87 -15.20 3.15 0.49
N THR A 88 -14.48 3.26 -0.62
CA THR A 88 -14.38 2.20 -1.62
C THR A 88 -13.33 1.21 -1.17
N VAL A 89 -13.70 -0.05 -1.02
CA VAL A 89 -12.82 -1.10 -0.54
C VAL A 89 -12.24 -1.89 -1.72
N VAL A 90 -10.92 -1.95 -1.79
CA VAL A 90 -10.15 -2.83 -2.69
C VAL A 90 -9.47 -3.88 -1.83
N LEU A 91 -9.81 -5.13 -2.04
CA LEU A 91 -9.22 -6.26 -1.32
C LEU A 91 -8.22 -7.00 -2.22
N ILE A 92 -7.05 -7.27 -1.67
CA ILE A 92 -6.08 -8.23 -2.20
C ILE A 92 -6.05 -9.41 -1.24
N THR A 93 -6.41 -10.59 -1.73
CA THR A 93 -6.58 -11.80 -0.90
C THR A 93 -6.13 -13.05 -1.65
N ASP A 94 -6.17 -14.18 -0.97
CA ASP A 94 -5.91 -15.49 -1.56
C ASP A 94 -7.15 -16.11 -2.23
N PRO A 95 -7.03 -17.27 -2.91
CA PRO A 95 -8.16 -17.90 -3.60
C PRO A 95 -9.30 -18.37 -2.68
N TRP A 96 -9.06 -18.52 -1.37
CA TRP A 96 -10.11 -18.92 -0.40
C TRP A 96 -10.96 -17.75 0.08
N LEU A 97 -10.57 -16.54 -0.27
CA LEU A 97 -11.24 -15.27 -0.01
C LEU A 97 -11.41 -14.92 1.48
N SER A 98 -10.76 -13.86 1.90
CA SER A 98 -11.03 -13.25 3.20
C SER A 98 -12.50 -12.89 3.35
N PRO A 99 -13.07 -12.93 4.56
CA PRO A 99 -14.42 -12.41 4.84
C PRO A 99 -14.62 -10.94 4.45
N ILE A 100 -13.54 -10.19 4.19
CA ILE A 100 -13.59 -8.83 3.63
C ILE A 100 -14.17 -8.84 2.20
N ALA A 101 -14.10 -9.96 1.48
CA ALA A 101 -14.62 -10.06 0.11
C ALA A 101 -16.11 -9.67 0.02
N ASP A 102 -16.90 -9.98 1.04
CA ASP A 102 -18.33 -9.60 1.12
C ASP A 102 -18.53 -8.08 1.26
N LEU A 103 -17.51 -7.35 1.67
CA LEU A 103 -17.54 -5.90 1.86
C LEU A 103 -16.87 -5.14 0.71
N ALA A 104 -16.03 -5.84 -0.06
CA ALA A 104 -15.16 -5.23 -1.05
C ALA A 104 -15.93 -4.84 -2.33
N ASP A 105 -15.58 -3.67 -2.87
CA ASP A 105 -16.05 -3.25 -4.20
C ASP A 105 -15.21 -3.88 -5.33
N HIS A 106 -13.96 -4.19 -5.02
CA HIS A 106 -13.02 -4.87 -5.92
C HIS A 106 -12.21 -5.90 -5.17
N VAL A 107 -12.09 -7.08 -5.75
CA VAL A 107 -11.28 -8.18 -5.20
C VAL A 107 -10.23 -8.58 -6.24
N LEU A 108 -8.98 -8.66 -5.80
CA LEU A 108 -7.85 -9.21 -6.55
C LEU A 108 -7.30 -10.41 -5.78
N THR A 109 -7.17 -11.53 -6.45
CA THR A 109 -6.65 -12.74 -5.84
C THR A 109 -5.19 -12.97 -6.22
N VAL A 110 -4.41 -13.45 -5.26
CA VAL A 110 -3.01 -13.87 -5.42
C VAL A 110 -2.84 -15.26 -4.85
N ASP A 111 -2.08 -16.09 -5.52
CA ASP A 111 -1.70 -17.38 -4.97
C ASP A 111 -0.68 -17.17 -3.85
N VAL A 112 -0.80 -17.95 -2.78
CA VAL A 112 0.07 -17.85 -1.60
C VAL A 112 0.79 -19.17 -1.31
N GLU A 113 0.62 -20.18 -2.16
CA GLU A 113 1.27 -21.46 -1.96
C GLU A 113 2.80 -21.36 -2.07
N ALA A 114 3.47 -21.99 -1.13
CA ALA A 114 4.93 -22.07 -1.09
C ALA A 114 5.36 -23.43 -0.54
N PRO A 115 6.52 -23.95 -0.95
CA PRO A 115 7.08 -25.17 -0.42
C PRO A 115 7.69 -24.93 0.98
N SER A 116 6.93 -24.32 1.86
CA SER A 116 7.33 -23.97 3.23
C SER A 116 6.09 -23.90 4.14
N PRO A 117 6.26 -23.91 5.47
CA PRO A 117 5.15 -23.70 6.39
C PRO A 117 4.57 -22.27 6.37
N TYR A 118 5.19 -21.36 5.63
CA TYR A 118 4.76 -19.98 5.48
C TYR A 118 4.15 -19.72 4.11
N ASP A 119 3.17 -18.84 4.05
CA ASP A 119 2.60 -18.38 2.79
C ASP A 119 3.58 -17.50 2.03
N SER A 120 3.59 -17.61 0.71
CA SER A 120 4.41 -16.76 -0.15
C SER A 120 3.87 -15.35 -0.26
N MET A 121 4.74 -14.36 -0.08
CA MET A 121 4.44 -12.96 -0.35
C MET A 121 4.79 -12.54 -1.79
N VAL A 122 5.51 -13.40 -2.53
CA VAL A 122 6.00 -13.07 -3.88
C VAL A 122 4.87 -12.66 -4.84
N PRO A 123 3.74 -13.38 -4.93
CA PRO A 123 2.66 -12.96 -5.81
C PRO A 123 2.01 -11.63 -5.39
N SER A 124 1.95 -11.34 -4.09
CA SER A 124 1.47 -10.04 -3.60
C SER A 124 2.41 -8.91 -4.00
N VAL A 125 3.71 -9.12 -3.91
CA VAL A 125 4.74 -8.16 -4.36
C VAL A 125 4.64 -7.96 -5.88
N ALA A 126 4.53 -9.02 -6.66
CA ALA A 126 4.36 -8.93 -8.11
C ALA A 126 3.09 -8.17 -8.50
N LEU A 127 1.98 -8.36 -7.75
CA LEU A 127 0.76 -7.60 -7.96
C LEU A 127 0.95 -6.10 -7.62
N VAL A 128 1.68 -5.79 -6.56
CA VAL A 128 2.04 -4.39 -6.22
C VAL A 128 2.78 -3.74 -7.39
N GLU A 129 3.80 -4.39 -7.92
CA GLU A 129 4.57 -3.88 -9.07
C GLU A 129 3.68 -3.69 -10.31
N ALA A 130 2.79 -4.64 -10.60
CA ALA A 130 1.85 -4.54 -11.71
C ALA A 130 0.85 -3.37 -11.53
N LEU A 131 0.35 -3.14 -10.31
CA LEU A 131 -0.51 -2.00 -10.00
C LEU A 131 0.24 -0.68 -10.17
N VAL A 132 1.48 -0.60 -9.67
CA VAL A 132 2.34 0.59 -9.82
C VAL A 132 2.59 0.88 -11.31
N ALA A 133 2.97 -0.13 -12.10
CA ALA A 133 3.18 0.02 -13.54
C ALA A 133 1.91 0.52 -14.25
N GLY A 134 0.75 -0.03 -13.89
CA GLY A 134 -0.54 0.41 -14.42
C GLY A 134 -0.84 1.86 -14.09
N VAL A 135 -0.60 2.29 -12.85
CA VAL A 135 -0.80 3.69 -12.42
C VAL A 135 0.17 4.63 -13.12
N VAL A 136 1.44 4.25 -13.30
CA VAL A 136 2.42 5.02 -14.08
C VAL A 136 1.95 5.23 -15.50
N ALA A 137 1.51 4.16 -16.17
CA ALA A 137 1.00 4.23 -17.52
C ALA A 137 -0.23 5.14 -17.63
N LYS A 138 -1.14 5.07 -16.65
CA LYS A 138 -2.35 5.88 -16.60
C LYS A 138 -2.10 7.36 -16.36
N LEU A 139 -1.22 7.69 -15.42
CA LEU A 139 -0.88 9.08 -15.06
C LEU A 139 0.01 9.77 -16.09
N GLY A 140 0.81 9.01 -16.84
CA GLY A 140 1.60 9.51 -17.97
C GLY A 140 2.49 10.71 -17.60
N LYS A 141 2.36 11.81 -18.36
CA LYS A 141 3.19 13.02 -18.19
C LYS A 141 2.99 13.74 -16.87
N THR A 142 1.83 13.60 -16.22
CA THR A 142 1.54 14.30 -14.95
C THR A 142 2.40 13.83 -13.79
N THR A 143 2.98 12.64 -13.89
CA THR A 143 3.86 12.07 -12.88
C THR A 143 5.28 12.62 -12.98
N ARG A 144 5.74 13.01 -14.16
CA ARG A 144 7.12 13.45 -14.40
C ARG A 144 7.53 14.65 -13.55
N SER A 145 6.69 15.67 -13.48
CA SER A 145 6.97 16.86 -12.68
C SER A 145 7.08 16.55 -11.18
N ARG A 146 6.28 15.61 -10.70
CA ARG A 146 6.33 15.18 -9.29
C ARG A 146 7.60 14.39 -9.00
N ILE A 147 7.98 13.48 -9.89
CA ILE A 147 9.23 12.70 -9.76
C ILE A 147 10.43 13.62 -9.81
N SER A 148 10.52 14.53 -10.81
CA SER A 148 11.64 15.49 -10.90
C SER A 148 11.72 16.40 -9.68
N ASN A 149 10.60 16.82 -9.11
CA ASN A 149 10.59 17.56 -7.87
C ASN A 149 11.12 16.73 -6.68
N LEU A 150 10.76 15.47 -6.62
CA LEU A 150 11.24 14.56 -5.59
C LEU A 150 12.75 14.33 -5.69
N GLU A 151 13.27 14.13 -6.91
CA GLU A 151 14.71 13.99 -7.17
C GLU A 151 15.46 15.23 -6.70
N ARG A 152 15.01 16.42 -7.09
CA ARG A 152 15.60 17.69 -6.65
C ARG A 152 15.58 17.87 -5.12
N LEU A 153 14.51 17.43 -4.45
CA LEU A 153 14.44 17.47 -3.00
C LEU A 153 15.40 16.48 -2.34
N ARG A 154 15.61 15.31 -2.96
CA ARG A 154 16.53 14.29 -2.47
C ARG A 154 17.99 14.71 -2.61
N GLU A 155 18.35 15.50 -3.61
CA GLU A 155 19.72 16.05 -3.76
C GLU A 155 20.21 16.78 -2.50
N GLY A 156 19.31 17.41 -1.73
CA GLY A 156 19.63 18.04 -0.45
C GLY A 156 19.71 17.07 0.75
N TYR A 157 19.39 15.79 0.55
CA TYR A 157 19.37 14.75 1.59
C TYR A 157 20.23 13.54 1.18
N THR A 158 21.18 13.70 0.27
CA THR A 158 22.16 12.66 -0.02
C THR A 158 22.93 12.36 1.28
N TRP A 159 22.89 11.11 1.70
CA TRP A 159 23.79 10.62 2.71
C TRP A 159 25.21 10.85 2.19
N ASP A 160 25.99 11.63 2.92
CA ASP A 160 27.37 11.89 2.57
C ASP A 160 28.12 10.55 2.72
N ASP A 161 28.42 9.89 1.59
CA ASP A 161 29.19 8.63 1.58
C ASP A 161 30.60 8.82 2.18
N GLN A 162 31.03 10.08 2.39
CA GLN A 162 32.27 10.41 3.08
C GLN A 162 32.22 10.21 4.61
N ALA A 163 31.03 10.09 5.20
CA ALA A 163 30.91 9.83 6.64
C ALA A 163 31.22 8.37 7.03
N LEU A 164 31.43 7.48 6.07
CA LEU A 164 31.80 6.07 6.31
C LEU A 164 33.30 5.78 6.06
N SER A 165 34.11 6.75 5.73
CA SER A 165 35.56 6.61 5.86
C SER A 165 35.92 6.68 7.34
N ILE A 166 35.71 5.56 8.04
CA ILE A 166 36.37 5.34 9.33
C ILE A 166 37.86 5.41 9.03
N SER A 167 38.47 6.48 9.46
CA SER A 167 39.90 6.64 9.53
C SER A 167 40.47 5.46 10.34
N GLY A 168 40.87 4.44 9.66
CA GLY A 168 41.64 3.32 10.16
C GLY A 168 43.05 3.44 9.66
N GLU A 169 43.72 4.49 10.06
CA GLU A 169 45.20 4.61 10.04
C GLU A 169 45.53 5.40 11.31
N ASP A 170 46.04 4.65 12.28
CA ASP A 170 47.23 5.11 13.00
C ASP A 170 47.57 4.10 14.13
N ASP A 171 48.83 3.60 13.97
CA ASP A 171 49.75 2.91 14.85
C ASP A 171 49.52 1.46 15.26
#